data_02c086b917eb496218b4c2e812d4554f
#
_entry.id   02c086b917eb496218b4c2e812d4554f
#
_cell.length_a   1.000
_cell.length_b   1.000
_cell.length_c   1.000
_cell.angle_alpha   90.00
_cell.angle_beta   90.00
_cell.angle_gamma   90.00
#
_symmetry.space_group_name_H-M   'P 1'
#
loop_
_entity.id
_entity.type
_entity.pdbx_description
1 polymer ?
#
loop_
_entity_poly.entity_id
_entity_poly.type
_entity_poly.pdbx_seq_one_letter_code
_entity_poly.pdbx_strand_id
1 'polypeptide(L)'
;FSALADKENFIVVYPDGTGRFGDKLLTWNVGNCCGYALDNNIDDVGFIRALIEKFERDHHINPKQIYVTGISNGGMMAYRLACELADKIAAIAPVAGALNVECKPTQPVAVIAFHGTADQHVLYDGGAPKVKADPHPREDKSVAYAISFWVAHNGCAPMPQKQERGKVVVETYSGCRDRIEVVLYTLKGFGHAWPGGKSYPRGDDPTAEISATDVMWEFFKSHPKP
;
A
#
# COMPACT_ATOMS: atom_id res chain seq x y z
N PHE A 1 1.35 -13.69 -3.89
CA PHE A 1 -0.02 -13.62 -4.40
C PHE A 1 -0.33 -14.67 -5.49
N SER A 2 0.59 -15.04 -6.41
CA SER A 2 0.27 -15.96 -7.52
C SER A 2 -0.44 -17.26 -7.07
N ALA A 3 0.15 -18.00 -6.10
CA ALA A 3 -0.48 -19.21 -5.58
C ALA A 3 -1.83 -18.96 -4.90
N LEU A 4 -2.01 -17.78 -4.30
CA LEU A 4 -3.29 -17.39 -3.70
C LEU A 4 -4.31 -17.06 -4.80
N ALA A 5 -3.89 -16.40 -5.89
CA ALA A 5 -4.74 -16.11 -7.03
C ALA A 5 -5.27 -17.39 -7.70
N ASP A 6 -4.41 -18.40 -7.86
CA ASP A 6 -4.81 -19.72 -8.39
C ASP A 6 -5.84 -20.40 -7.48
N LYS A 7 -5.64 -20.33 -6.16
CA LYS A 7 -6.53 -20.95 -5.16
C LYS A 7 -7.88 -20.23 -5.06
N GLU A 8 -7.88 -18.92 -5.04
CA GLU A 8 -9.04 -18.07 -4.74
C GLU A 8 -9.71 -17.52 -6.01
N ASN A 9 -9.20 -17.90 -7.20
CA ASN A 9 -9.74 -17.54 -8.52
C ASN A 9 -9.86 -16.03 -8.76
N PHE A 10 -8.76 -15.30 -8.60
CA PHE A 10 -8.66 -13.89 -8.98
C PHE A 10 -7.46 -13.62 -9.90
N ILE A 11 -7.50 -12.52 -10.64
CA ILE A 11 -6.38 -12.08 -11.48
C ILE A 11 -5.42 -11.24 -10.62
N VAL A 12 -4.14 -11.63 -10.57
CA VAL A 12 -3.08 -10.80 -10.01
C VAL A 12 -2.20 -10.26 -11.14
N VAL A 13 -1.93 -8.96 -11.09
CA VAL A 13 -1.08 -8.26 -12.06
C VAL A 13 0.12 -7.68 -11.32
N TYR A 14 1.31 -7.88 -11.87
CA TYR A 14 2.57 -7.31 -11.37
C TYR A 14 3.10 -6.33 -12.42
N PRO A 15 2.64 -5.09 -12.41
CA PRO A 15 3.13 -4.11 -13.37
C PRO A 15 4.56 -3.69 -13.00
N ASP A 16 5.38 -3.48 -14.02
CA ASP A 16 6.72 -2.93 -13.86
C ASP A 16 6.68 -1.41 -13.87
N GLY A 17 7.43 -0.78 -12.96
CA GLY A 17 7.70 0.64 -12.98
C GLY A 17 8.67 1.02 -14.09
N THR A 18 9.21 2.24 -14.03
CA THR A 18 10.14 2.76 -15.04
C THR A 18 11.54 2.90 -14.48
N GLY A 19 12.55 2.53 -15.28
CA GLY A 19 13.95 2.61 -14.90
C GLY A 19 14.84 3.13 -16.03
N ARG A 20 16.00 3.67 -15.66
CA ARG A 20 16.99 4.21 -16.61
C ARG A 20 17.61 3.14 -17.52
N PHE A 21 17.66 1.89 -17.06
CA PHE A 21 18.36 0.79 -17.71
C PHE A 21 17.39 -0.31 -18.17
N GLY A 22 16.30 0.07 -18.81
CA GLY A 22 15.27 -0.85 -19.27
C GLY A 22 14.54 -1.51 -18.10
N ASP A 23 14.74 -2.81 -17.92
CA ASP A 23 14.09 -3.65 -16.91
C ASP A 23 14.80 -3.66 -15.51
N LYS A 24 15.73 -2.73 -15.27
CA LYS A 24 16.52 -2.67 -14.05
C LYS A 24 16.27 -1.39 -13.28
N LEU A 25 16.33 -1.50 -11.94
CA LEU A 25 16.16 -0.39 -11.01
C LEU A 25 14.85 0.37 -11.27
N LEU A 26 13.78 -0.41 -11.48
CA LEU A 26 12.44 0.14 -11.75
C LEU A 26 11.88 0.81 -10.50
N THR A 27 11.28 1.97 -10.70
CA THR A 27 10.65 2.76 -9.64
C THR A 27 9.31 3.31 -10.11
N TRP A 28 8.49 3.73 -9.15
CA TRP A 28 7.28 4.50 -9.35
C TRP A 28 7.50 5.95 -8.94
N ASN A 29 6.99 6.88 -9.72
CA ASN A 29 6.90 8.27 -9.31
C ASN A 29 5.80 8.41 -8.26
N VAL A 30 6.17 8.67 -7.02
CA VAL A 30 5.24 8.85 -5.90
C VAL A 30 5.28 10.29 -5.35
N GLY A 31 5.68 11.24 -6.18
CA GLY A 31 5.64 12.67 -5.89
C GLY A 31 6.88 13.21 -5.18
N ASN A 32 7.43 12.51 -4.18
CA ASN A 32 8.68 12.88 -3.48
C ASN A 32 9.75 11.79 -3.53
N CYS A 33 9.49 10.70 -4.23
CA CYS A 33 10.32 9.52 -4.47
C CYS A 33 9.80 8.83 -5.74
N CYS A 34 10.48 8.04 -6.49
CA CYS A 34 11.86 7.62 -6.36
C CYS A 34 12.51 7.52 -7.72
N GLY A 35 13.81 7.76 -7.75
CA GLY A 35 14.71 7.45 -8.86
C GLY A 35 14.26 8.00 -10.21
N TYR A 36 14.50 7.18 -11.25
CA TYR A 36 14.26 7.57 -12.64
C TYR A 36 12.82 8.02 -12.92
N ALA A 37 11.83 7.34 -12.32
CA ALA A 37 10.43 7.68 -12.56
C ALA A 37 10.08 9.08 -12.00
N LEU A 38 10.62 9.46 -10.84
CA LEU A 38 10.51 10.81 -10.29
C LEU A 38 11.23 11.83 -11.16
N ASP A 39 12.51 11.56 -11.52
CA ASP A 39 13.36 12.49 -12.30
C ASP A 39 12.75 12.84 -13.65
N ASN A 40 12.02 11.93 -14.25
CA ASN A 40 11.42 12.10 -15.57
C ASN A 40 9.92 12.36 -15.51
N ASN A 41 9.40 12.62 -14.31
CA ASN A 41 7.97 12.90 -14.08
C ASN A 41 7.05 11.90 -14.81
N ILE A 42 7.37 10.60 -14.69
CA ILE A 42 6.60 9.54 -15.36
C ILE A 42 5.15 9.55 -14.85
N ASP A 43 4.21 9.44 -15.78
CA ASP A 43 2.77 9.32 -15.47
C ASP A 43 2.38 7.88 -15.15
N ASP A 44 2.84 7.40 -14.00
CA ASP A 44 2.53 6.06 -13.53
C ASP A 44 1.04 5.88 -13.16
N VAL A 45 0.37 6.95 -12.74
CA VAL A 45 -1.08 6.92 -12.44
C VAL A 45 -1.89 6.71 -13.71
N GLY A 46 -1.55 7.43 -14.78
CA GLY A 46 -2.16 7.24 -16.11
C GLY A 46 -1.90 5.83 -16.66
N PHE A 47 -0.68 5.29 -16.48
CA PHE A 47 -0.36 3.92 -16.86
C PHE A 47 -1.25 2.90 -16.12
N ILE A 48 -1.37 2.99 -14.78
CA ILE A 48 -2.19 2.06 -14.01
C ILE A 48 -3.68 2.22 -14.34
N ARG A 49 -4.17 3.45 -14.58
CA ARG A 49 -5.54 3.68 -15.05
C ARG A 49 -5.80 2.94 -16.36
N ALA A 50 -4.92 3.12 -17.34
CA ALA A 50 -5.05 2.47 -18.65
C ALA A 50 -4.98 0.93 -18.54
N LEU A 51 -4.14 0.42 -17.63
CA LEU A 51 -4.04 -1.00 -17.34
C LEU A 51 -5.35 -1.56 -16.76
N ILE A 52 -5.93 -0.90 -15.77
CA ILE A 52 -7.24 -1.26 -15.18
C ILE A 52 -8.32 -1.29 -16.27
N GLU A 53 -8.43 -0.22 -17.05
CA GLU A 53 -9.42 -0.12 -18.13
C GLU A 53 -9.23 -1.18 -19.21
N LYS A 54 -7.98 -1.57 -19.51
CA LYS A 54 -7.70 -2.70 -20.40
C LYS A 54 -8.23 -4.01 -19.81
N PHE A 55 -7.99 -4.29 -18.54
CA PHE A 55 -8.49 -5.51 -17.90
C PHE A 55 -10.02 -5.52 -17.79
N GLU A 56 -10.66 -4.38 -17.51
CA GLU A 56 -12.12 -4.25 -17.53
C GLU A 56 -12.69 -4.63 -18.90
N ARG A 57 -12.05 -4.21 -20.00
CA ARG A 57 -12.52 -4.52 -21.37
C ARG A 57 -12.25 -5.97 -21.79
N ASP A 58 -11.02 -6.44 -21.53
CA ASP A 58 -10.51 -7.65 -22.15
C ASP A 58 -10.81 -8.92 -21.32
N HIS A 59 -11.00 -8.79 -20.01
CA HIS A 59 -11.14 -9.92 -19.08
C HIS A 59 -12.45 -9.92 -18.27
N HIS A 60 -13.34 -8.98 -18.51
CA HIS A 60 -14.66 -8.87 -17.84
C HIS A 60 -14.54 -8.94 -16.30
N ILE A 61 -13.51 -8.28 -15.74
CA ILE A 61 -13.32 -8.21 -14.30
C ILE A 61 -14.45 -7.41 -13.64
N ASN A 62 -14.69 -7.69 -12.35
CA ASN A 62 -15.63 -6.91 -11.58
C ASN A 62 -15.03 -5.53 -11.22
N PRO A 63 -15.57 -4.40 -11.74
CA PRO A 63 -15.00 -3.07 -11.47
C PRO A 63 -15.12 -2.65 -10.00
N LYS A 64 -15.93 -3.35 -9.21
CA LYS A 64 -16.05 -3.13 -7.76
C LYS A 64 -14.99 -3.85 -6.94
N GLN A 65 -14.15 -4.68 -7.55
CA GLN A 65 -13.18 -5.54 -6.88
C GLN A 65 -11.77 -5.33 -7.44
N ILE A 66 -11.36 -4.06 -7.53
CA ILE A 66 -10.01 -3.66 -7.95
C ILE A 66 -9.25 -3.22 -6.70
N TYR A 67 -8.17 -3.92 -6.41
CA TYR A 67 -7.38 -3.76 -5.19
C TYR A 67 -5.92 -3.50 -5.53
N VAL A 68 -5.24 -2.73 -4.69
CA VAL A 68 -3.82 -2.40 -4.91
C VAL A 68 -3.01 -2.69 -3.66
N THR A 69 -1.86 -3.30 -3.85
CA THR A 69 -0.87 -3.50 -2.79
C THR A 69 0.54 -3.31 -3.32
N GLY A 70 1.47 -3.07 -2.43
CA GLY A 70 2.88 -2.95 -2.72
C GLY A 70 3.68 -2.68 -1.46
N ILE A 71 5.00 -2.88 -1.54
CA ILE A 71 5.94 -2.58 -0.45
C ILE A 71 6.79 -1.37 -0.80
N SER A 72 7.19 -0.59 0.21
CA SER A 72 8.14 0.52 0.05
C SER A 72 7.64 1.56 -0.96
N ASN A 73 8.38 1.83 -2.04
CA ASN A 73 7.94 2.66 -3.16
C ASN A 73 6.63 2.17 -3.78
N GLY A 74 6.40 0.84 -3.86
CA GLY A 74 5.12 0.26 -4.28
C GLY A 74 3.98 0.51 -3.27
N GLY A 75 4.27 0.55 -1.97
CA GLY A 75 3.32 0.93 -0.92
C GLY A 75 2.96 2.42 -0.97
N MET A 76 3.94 3.28 -1.26
CA MET A 76 3.70 4.71 -1.53
C MET A 76 2.85 4.90 -2.79
N MET A 77 3.11 4.10 -3.84
CA MET A 77 2.30 4.11 -5.06
C MET A 77 0.86 3.66 -4.79
N ALA A 78 0.65 2.65 -3.93
CA ALA A 78 -0.70 2.24 -3.53
C ALA A 78 -1.48 3.40 -2.87
N TYR A 79 -0.84 4.17 -1.99
CA TYR A 79 -1.44 5.39 -1.44
C TYR A 79 -1.74 6.42 -2.52
N ARG A 80 -0.79 6.70 -3.43
CA ARG A 80 -0.99 7.66 -4.52
C ARG A 80 -2.16 7.25 -5.41
N LEU A 81 -2.24 6.00 -5.79
CA LEU A 81 -3.34 5.46 -6.59
C LEU A 81 -4.69 5.60 -5.88
N ALA A 82 -4.77 5.33 -4.56
CA ALA A 82 -5.99 5.56 -3.80
C ALA A 82 -6.41 7.04 -3.77
N CYS A 83 -5.45 7.97 -3.78
CA CYS A 83 -5.73 9.41 -3.85
C CYS A 83 -6.26 9.86 -5.22
N GLU A 84 -5.66 9.34 -6.31
CA GLU A 84 -5.90 9.82 -7.68
C GLU A 84 -6.85 8.93 -8.50
N LEU A 85 -7.04 7.65 -8.11
CA LEU A 85 -7.92 6.67 -8.74
C LEU A 85 -8.99 6.12 -7.78
N ALA A 86 -9.45 6.92 -6.81
CA ALA A 86 -10.50 6.53 -5.87
C ALA A 86 -11.80 6.08 -6.59
N ASP A 87 -12.03 6.55 -7.82
CA ASP A 87 -13.13 6.12 -8.68
C ASP A 87 -13.02 4.65 -9.13
N LYS A 88 -11.80 4.11 -9.24
CA LYS A 88 -11.51 2.75 -9.70
C LYS A 88 -11.20 1.78 -8.56
N ILE A 89 -10.45 2.22 -7.55
CA ILE A 89 -9.88 1.35 -6.51
C ILE A 89 -10.85 1.17 -5.35
N ALA A 90 -11.14 -0.08 -4.99
CA ALA A 90 -11.99 -0.44 -3.86
C ALA A 90 -11.23 -0.41 -2.53
N ALA A 91 -10.04 -1.00 -2.50
CA ALA A 91 -9.20 -1.02 -1.30
C ALA A 91 -7.71 -1.04 -1.64
N ILE A 92 -6.90 -0.57 -0.69
CA ILE A 92 -5.44 -0.63 -0.76
C ILE A 92 -4.84 -1.34 0.46
N ALA A 93 -3.67 -1.97 0.23
CA ALA A 93 -2.90 -2.61 1.27
C ALA A 93 -1.40 -2.20 1.18
N PRO A 94 -1.02 -0.98 1.57
CA PRO A 94 0.36 -0.55 1.58
C PRO A 94 1.17 -1.27 2.67
N VAL A 95 2.36 -1.77 2.31
CA VAL A 95 3.34 -2.35 3.23
C VAL A 95 4.55 -1.43 3.29
N ALA A 96 4.98 -1.03 4.48
CA ALA A 96 6.17 -0.20 4.69
C ALA A 96 6.25 1.00 3.72
N GLY A 97 5.11 1.68 3.52
CA GLY A 97 4.97 2.84 2.65
C GLY A 97 4.50 4.08 3.41
N ALA A 98 4.70 5.27 2.85
CA ALA A 98 4.26 6.55 3.40
C ALA A 98 3.31 7.28 2.43
N LEU A 99 2.34 8.02 2.96
CA LEU A 99 1.45 8.88 2.19
C LEU A 99 2.08 10.27 2.07
N ASN A 100 2.84 10.51 1.01
CA ASN A 100 3.64 11.74 0.85
C ASN A 100 3.03 12.74 -0.14
N VAL A 101 2.09 12.32 -0.97
CA VAL A 101 1.42 13.19 -1.96
C VAL A 101 0.34 14.05 -1.31
N GLU A 102 -0.01 15.17 -1.95
CA GLU A 102 -1.27 15.85 -1.67
C GLU A 102 -2.43 14.95 -2.12
N CYS A 103 -3.27 14.56 -1.18
CA CYS A 103 -4.28 13.54 -1.40
C CYS A 103 -5.69 14.13 -1.29
N LYS A 104 -6.47 14.03 -2.38
CA LYS A 104 -7.85 14.52 -2.44
C LYS A 104 -8.75 13.46 -3.11
N PRO A 105 -8.97 12.31 -2.47
CA PRO A 105 -9.76 11.25 -3.08
C PRO A 105 -11.21 11.70 -3.30
N THR A 106 -11.79 11.29 -4.41
CA THR A 106 -13.17 11.64 -4.76
C THR A 106 -14.21 10.77 -4.05
N GLN A 107 -13.79 9.61 -3.55
CA GLN A 107 -14.64 8.60 -2.89
C GLN A 107 -13.89 7.97 -1.71
N PRO A 108 -14.59 7.36 -0.75
CA PRO A 108 -13.97 6.54 0.27
C PRO A 108 -13.23 5.34 -0.33
N VAL A 109 -12.08 4.99 0.23
CA VAL A 109 -11.27 3.82 -0.15
C VAL A 109 -10.92 3.05 1.12
N ALA A 110 -11.18 1.75 1.16
CA ALA A 110 -10.80 0.92 2.29
C ALA A 110 -9.28 0.77 2.37
N VAL A 111 -8.72 0.78 3.58
CA VAL A 111 -7.27 0.76 3.78
C VAL A 111 -6.89 -0.28 4.82
N ILE A 112 -5.95 -1.16 4.49
CA ILE A 112 -5.26 -2.01 5.44
C ILE A 112 -3.76 -1.82 5.31
N ALA A 113 -3.12 -1.17 6.28
CA ALA A 113 -1.69 -0.85 6.24
C ALA A 113 -0.87 -1.76 7.15
N PHE A 114 0.35 -2.10 6.72
CA PHE A 114 1.30 -2.91 7.49
C PHE A 114 2.61 -2.16 7.62
N HIS A 115 3.10 -1.99 8.86
CA HIS A 115 4.36 -1.27 9.07
C HIS A 115 5.12 -1.78 10.30
N GLY A 116 6.43 -1.95 10.13
CA GLY A 116 7.34 -2.33 11.20
C GLY A 116 7.86 -1.13 11.98
N THR A 117 7.90 -1.20 13.32
CA THR A 117 8.38 -0.08 14.14
C THR A 117 9.91 0.11 14.09
N ALA A 118 10.66 -0.87 13.57
CA ALA A 118 12.11 -0.79 13.39
C ALA A 118 12.54 -0.54 11.94
N ASP A 119 11.58 -0.18 11.05
CA ASP A 119 11.88 0.16 9.66
C ASP A 119 12.83 1.35 9.57
N GLN A 120 13.95 1.19 8.86
CA GLN A 120 14.98 2.21 8.70
C GLN A 120 14.96 2.87 7.30
N HIS A 121 14.14 2.34 6.38
CA HIS A 121 13.98 2.83 5.00
C HIS A 121 12.79 3.78 4.86
N VAL A 122 11.67 3.45 5.50
CA VAL A 122 10.48 4.28 5.62
C VAL A 122 10.09 4.28 7.10
N LEU A 123 10.49 5.33 7.81
CA LEU A 123 10.38 5.36 9.26
C LEU A 123 8.91 5.34 9.72
N TYR A 124 8.61 4.52 10.73
CA TYR A 124 7.28 4.43 11.32
C TYR A 124 6.76 5.79 11.80
N ASP A 125 7.65 6.56 12.46
CA ASP A 125 7.34 7.90 12.97
C ASP A 125 7.55 9.02 11.96
N GLY A 126 7.91 8.67 10.71
CA GLY A 126 8.21 9.61 9.65
C GLY A 126 9.62 10.21 9.74
N GLY A 127 9.93 11.11 8.81
CA GLY A 127 11.21 11.78 8.70
C GLY A 127 12.11 11.20 7.60
N ALA A 128 13.40 11.61 7.62
CA ALA A 128 14.36 11.17 6.61
C ALA A 128 14.78 9.70 6.84
N PRO A 129 14.86 8.88 5.77
CA PRO A 129 15.34 7.50 5.88
C PRO A 129 16.73 7.42 6.51
N LYS A 130 16.96 6.45 7.40
CA LYS A 130 18.27 6.16 7.97
C LYS A 130 19.12 5.29 7.03
N VAL A 131 18.48 4.40 6.27
CA VAL A 131 19.09 3.63 5.20
C VAL A 131 18.53 4.16 3.88
N LYS A 132 19.41 4.75 3.06
CA LYS A 132 19.00 5.38 1.80
C LYS A 132 19.10 4.37 0.66
N ALA A 133 17.98 4.05 0.04
CA ALA A 133 17.92 3.30 -1.21
C ALA A 133 17.80 4.23 -2.44
N ASP A 134 17.47 5.49 -2.24
CA ASP A 134 17.26 6.52 -3.26
C ASP A 134 18.17 7.73 -2.96
N PRO A 135 18.83 8.33 -3.96
CA PRO A 135 19.71 9.48 -3.76
C PRO A 135 18.95 10.77 -3.42
N HIS A 136 17.65 10.83 -3.71
CA HIS A 136 16.86 12.04 -3.48
C HIS A 136 16.67 12.29 -1.98
N PRO A 137 16.91 13.51 -1.50
CA PRO A 137 16.52 13.87 -0.15
C PRO A 137 15.00 13.86 -0.05
N ARG A 138 14.48 13.14 0.95
CA ARG A 138 13.06 13.13 1.24
C ARG A 138 12.80 13.08 2.74
N GLU A 139 11.65 13.55 3.12
CA GLU A 139 11.07 13.33 4.43
C GLU A 139 9.72 12.66 4.25
N ASP A 140 9.58 11.48 4.84
CA ASP A 140 8.35 10.71 4.77
C ASP A 140 7.38 11.17 5.88
N LYS A 141 6.09 11.18 5.58
CA LYS A 141 5.05 11.33 6.59
C LYS A 141 4.98 10.06 7.44
N SER A 142 4.61 10.23 8.72
CA SER A 142 4.47 9.08 9.64
C SER A 142 3.31 8.15 9.24
N VAL A 143 3.35 6.92 9.74
CA VAL A 143 2.22 5.97 9.66
C VAL A 143 0.96 6.57 10.28
N ALA A 144 1.10 7.22 11.45
CA ALA A 144 -0.01 7.89 12.12
C ALA A 144 -0.66 8.98 11.24
N TYR A 145 0.14 9.74 10.48
CA TYR A 145 -0.39 10.72 9.52
C TYR A 145 -1.26 10.05 8.45
N ALA A 146 -0.77 8.98 7.82
CA ALA A 146 -1.49 8.28 6.76
C ALA A 146 -2.81 7.69 7.29
N ILE A 147 -2.79 7.04 8.45
CA ILE A 147 -3.98 6.46 9.07
C ILE A 147 -4.99 7.54 9.46
N SER A 148 -4.55 8.61 10.13
CA SER A 148 -5.42 9.72 10.50
C SER A 148 -6.08 10.39 9.30
N PHE A 149 -5.33 10.54 8.20
CA PHE A 149 -5.88 11.06 6.93
C PHE A 149 -7.04 10.19 6.43
N TRP A 150 -6.81 8.87 6.31
CA TRP A 150 -7.83 7.97 5.78
C TRP A 150 -9.04 7.80 6.74
N VAL A 151 -8.81 7.79 8.05
CA VAL A 151 -9.88 7.79 9.05
C VAL A 151 -10.77 9.02 8.89
N ALA A 152 -10.18 10.20 8.78
CA ALA A 152 -10.90 11.46 8.60
C ALA A 152 -11.60 11.52 7.23
N HIS A 153 -10.89 11.19 6.15
CA HIS A 153 -11.44 11.21 4.79
C HIS A 153 -12.62 10.25 4.64
N ASN A 154 -12.50 9.04 5.15
CA ASN A 154 -13.53 8.02 5.08
C ASN A 154 -14.68 8.24 6.08
N GLY A 155 -14.54 9.21 7.00
CA GLY A 155 -15.55 9.52 8.02
C GLY A 155 -15.74 8.41 9.05
N CYS A 156 -14.64 7.71 9.41
CA CYS A 156 -14.66 6.64 10.41
C CYS A 156 -14.77 7.19 11.83
N ALA A 157 -15.19 6.35 12.77
CA ALA A 157 -15.07 6.65 14.20
C ALA A 157 -13.60 6.91 14.56
N PRO A 158 -13.27 7.98 15.34
CA PRO A 158 -11.88 8.39 15.57
C PRO A 158 -11.10 7.47 16.52
N MET A 159 -11.79 6.63 17.28
CA MET A 159 -11.17 5.68 18.22
C MET A 159 -11.21 4.27 17.65
N PRO A 160 -10.04 3.60 17.47
CA PRO A 160 -10.00 2.25 16.95
C PRO A 160 -10.40 1.20 17.99
N GLN A 161 -10.89 0.08 17.51
CA GLN A 161 -10.81 -1.16 18.26
C GLN A 161 -9.37 -1.66 18.17
N LYS A 162 -8.75 -1.89 19.33
CA LYS A 162 -7.35 -2.32 19.40
C LYS A 162 -7.23 -3.74 19.90
N GLN A 163 -6.46 -4.54 19.21
CA GLN A 163 -6.10 -5.90 19.57
C GLN A 163 -4.58 -6.04 19.54
N GLU A 164 -4.03 -6.74 20.51
CA GLU A 164 -2.59 -7.03 20.56
C GLU A 164 -2.39 -8.52 20.76
N ARG A 165 -1.55 -9.11 19.90
CA ARG A 165 -1.14 -10.51 20.00
C ARG A 165 0.35 -10.60 19.69
N GLY A 166 1.14 -10.98 20.69
CA GLY A 166 2.60 -11.05 20.55
C GLY A 166 3.19 -9.70 20.13
N LYS A 167 3.87 -9.67 19.01
CA LYS A 167 4.47 -8.46 18.43
C LYS A 167 3.54 -7.71 17.46
N VAL A 168 2.34 -8.20 17.23
CA VAL A 168 1.38 -7.59 16.29
C VAL A 168 0.32 -6.82 17.08
N VAL A 169 0.17 -5.55 16.72
CA VAL A 169 -0.91 -4.67 17.20
C VAL A 169 -1.80 -4.36 16.00
N VAL A 170 -3.09 -4.59 16.14
CA VAL A 170 -4.10 -4.30 15.10
C VAL A 170 -5.01 -3.20 15.62
N GLU A 171 -5.14 -2.13 14.87
CA GLU A 171 -6.04 -1.02 15.15
C GLU A 171 -7.05 -0.91 14.02
N THR A 172 -8.34 -1.16 14.31
CA THR A 172 -9.43 -1.14 13.34
C THR A 172 -10.34 0.06 13.60
N TYR A 173 -10.42 0.95 12.63
CA TYR A 173 -11.33 2.09 12.60
C TYR A 173 -12.54 1.73 11.75
N SER A 174 -13.69 1.63 12.39
CA SER A 174 -14.98 1.27 11.77
C SER A 174 -15.97 2.44 11.83
N GLY A 175 -17.22 2.19 11.40
CA GLY A 175 -18.24 3.23 11.33
C GLY A 175 -17.99 4.25 10.22
N CYS A 176 -17.16 3.90 9.25
CA CYS A 176 -16.85 4.74 8.09
C CYS A 176 -18.02 4.79 7.10
N ARG A 177 -17.99 5.77 6.19
CA ARG A 177 -18.93 5.81 5.05
C ARG A 177 -18.80 4.51 4.24
N ASP A 178 -19.90 4.13 3.59
CA ASP A 178 -19.96 2.94 2.72
C ASP A 178 -19.57 1.61 3.41
N ARG A 179 -19.57 1.58 4.75
CA ARG A 179 -19.23 0.42 5.58
C ARG A 179 -17.81 -0.13 5.34
N ILE A 180 -16.91 0.71 4.86
CA ILE A 180 -15.50 0.35 4.73
C ILE A 180 -14.77 0.50 6.07
N GLU A 181 -13.51 0.13 6.11
CA GLU A 181 -12.66 0.21 7.31
C GLU A 181 -11.28 0.79 6.97
N VAL A 182 -10.64 1.34 8.01
CA VAL A 182 -9.22 1.66 8.00
C VAL A 182 -8.55 0.82 9.07
N VAL A 183 -7.61 -0.04 8.68
CA VAL A 183 -6.94 -0.98 9.57
C VAL A 183 -5.44 -0.76 9.53
N LEU A 184 -4.79 -0.74 10.69
CA LEU A 184 -3.34 -0.68 10.82
C LEU A 184 -2.83 -1.93 11.53
N TYR A 185 -1.90 -2.62 10.89
CA TYR A 185 -1.07 -3.65 11.48
C TYR A 185 0.31 -3.06 11.82
N THR A 186 0.54 -2.81 13.10
CA THR A 186 1.85 -2.41 13.63
C THR A 186 2.62 -3.65 14.08
N LEU A 187 3.80 -3.88 13.48
CA LEU A 187 4.67 -4.99 13.84
C LEU A 187 5.83 -4.47 14.68
N LYS A 188 5.83 -4.79 15.98
CA LYS A 188 6.82 -4.32 16.95
C LYS A 188 8.19 -4.94 16.67
N GLY A 189 9.21 -4.10 16.49
CA GLY A 189 10.59 -4.51 16.21
C GLY A 189 10.81 -5.11 14.82
N PHE A 190 9.82 -5.05 13.92
CA PHE A 190 9.92 -5.51 12.55
C PHE A 190 10.52 -4.43 11.66
N GLY A 191 11.37 -4.84 10.70
CA GLY A 191 12.06 -3.96 9.78
C GLY A 191 11.29 -3.71 8.47
N HIS A 192 12.05 -3.40 7.41
CA HIS A 192 11.56 -3.09 6.07
C HIS A 192 11.36 -4.36 5.24
N ALA A 193 10.32 -5.13 5.52
CA ALA A 193 10.05 -6.39 4.83
C ALA A 193 8.55 -6.63 4.65
N TRP A 194 8.20 -7.59 3.79
CA TRP A 194 6.83 -8.08 3.64
C TRP A 194 6.53 -9.10 4.74
N PRO A 195 5.59 -8.84 5.66
CA PRO A 195 5.34 -9.73 6.79
C PRO A 195 4.89 -11.13 6.34
N GLY A 196 5.61 -12.17 6.76
CA GLY A 196 5.38 -13.56 6.33
C GLY A 196 5.79 -13.86 4.89
N GLY A 197 6.53 -12.96 4.25
CA GLY A 197 7.04 -13.11 2.89
C GLY A 197 8.29 -13.96 2.79
N LYS A 198 8.94 -13.89 1.64
CA LYS A 198 10.23 -14.55 1.39
C LYS A 198 11.39 -13.64 1.80
N SER A 199 12.44 -14.23 2.34
CA SER A 199 13.70 -13.54 2.58
C SER A 199 14.42 -13.21 1.27
N TYR A 200 15.05 -12.05 1.23
CA TYR A 200 15.90 -11.61 0.12
C TYR A 200 17.31 -11.31 0.61
N PRO A 201 18.34 -11.54 -0.20
CA PRO A 201 19.68 -11.13 0.15
C PRO A 201 19.75 -9.63 0.49
N ARG A 202 20.27 -9.28 1.67
CA ARG A 202 20.37 -7.90 2.20
C ARG A 202 19.02 -7.23 2.51
N GLY A 203 17.90 -7.94 2.47
CA GLY A 203 16.60 -7.48 2.98
C GLY A 203 16.47 -7.74 4.47
N ASP A 204 15.57 -7.02 5.11
CA ASP A 204 15.23 -7.28 6.51
C ASP A 204 14.48 -8.63 6.63
N ASP A 205 14.49 -9.20 7.84
CA ASP A 205 13.84 -10.48 8.12
C ASP A 205 12.31 -10.35 7.94
N PRO A 206 11.70 -11.11 7.01
CA PRO A 206 10.27 -11.09 6.78
C PRO A 206 9.49 -11.97 7.77
N THR A 207 10.16 -12.65 8.71
CA THR A 207 9.50 -13.54 9.67
C THR A 207 8.55 -12.76 10.56
N ALA A 208 7.28 -13.09 10.49
CA ALA A 208 6.23 -12.44 11.26
C ALA A 208 5.21 -13.46 11.78
N GLU A 209 4.48 -13.09 12.81
CA GLU A 209 3.39 -13.91 13.37
C GLU A 209 2.15 -13.95 12.47
N ILE A 210 2.20 -13.23 11.34
CA ILE A 210 1.12 -13.12 10.36
C ILE A 210 1.66 -13.26 8.94
N SER A 211 0.81 -13.70 8.03
CA SER A 211 1.00 -13.56 6.59
C SER A 211 0.23 -12.33 6.10
N ALA A 212 0.95 -11.25 5.76
CA ALA A 212 0.29 -10.06 5.24
C ALA A 212 -0.53 -10.36 3.97
N THR A 213 -0.05 -11.28 3.13
CA THR A 213 -0.75 -11.69 1.90
C THR A 213 -2.14 -12.29 2.19
N ASP A 214 -2.23 -13.19 3.18
CA ASP A 214 -3.51 -13.82 3.52
C ASP A 214 -4.45 -12.83 4.21
N VAL A 215 -3.92 -12.01 5.12
CA VAL A 215 -4.68 -10.98 5.82
C VAL A 215 -5.24 -9.94 4.85
N MET A 216 -4.42 -9.47 3.88
CA MET A 216 -4.88 -8.54 2.83
C MET A 216 -6.02 -9.13 2.01
N TRP A 217 -5.90 -10.41 1.64
CA TRP A 217 -6.92 -11.04 0.80
C TRP A 217 -8.26 -11.14 1.52
N GLU A 218 -8.27 -11.53 2.80
CA GLU A 218 -9.50 -11.53 3.59
C GLU A 218 -10.12 -10.14 3.71
N PHE A 219 -9.28 -9.10 3.88
CA PHE A 219 -9.73 -7.71 3.89
C PHE A 219 -10.31 -7.31 2.54
N PHE A 220 -9.65 -7.61 1.43
CA PHE A 220 -10.09 -7.25 0.10
C PHE A 220 -11.45 -7.89 -0.25
N LYS A 221 -11.63 -9.16 0.07
CA LYS A 221 -12.91 -9.87 -0.16
C LYS A 221 -14.09 -9.19 0.54
N SER A 222 -13.85 -8.61 1.71
CA SER A 222 -14.88 -7.96 2.52
C SER A 222 -15.13 -6.49 2.17
N HIS A 223 -14.29 -5.89 1.31
CA HIS A 223 -14.36 -4.47 0.98
C HIS A 223 -14.44 -4.20 -0.55
N PRO A 224 -15.42 -4.76 -1.27
CA PRO A 224 -15.69 -4.30 -2.63
C PRO A 224 -16.21 -2.86 -2.60
N LYS A 225 -16.13 -2.15 -3.72
CA LYS A 225 -16.78 -0.84 -3.85
C LYS A 225 -18.31 -0.98 -3.69
N PRO A 226 -18.97 0.02 -3.13
CA PRO A 226 -20.43 0.06 -3.01
C PRO A 226 -21.18 -0.08 -4.32
#